data_d371ec50ad70895ec245c7286bc16663
#
_entry.id   d371ec50ad70895ec245c7286bc16663
#
_cell.length_a   1.000
_cell.length_b   1.000
_cell.length_c   1.000
_cell.angle_alpha   90.00
_cell.angle_beta   90.00
_cell.angle_gamma   90.00
#
_symmetry.space_group_name_H-M   'P 1'
#
loop_
_entity.id
_entity.type
_entity.pdbx_description
1 polymer ?
#
loop_
_entity_poly.entity_id
_entity_poly.type
_entity_poly.pdbx_seq_one_letter_code
_entity_poly.pdbx_strand_id
1 'polypeptide(L)'
;TASLDARVQDLKSDVIKLNRDLLVLEEELLFPASTQVALFVSMDVGKLFELDSVQIKLDDKQVTNYLYTPMEVQALHRGGVQRVFVGNLKSGSHEIVALFTGKGPHDRDYRRGTTIKFDKGAEPKYIELRIKDSTGKLQPEFDVKVW
;
A
#
# COMPACT_ATOMS: atom_id res chain seq x y z
N THR A 1 -24.82 4.07 -13.47
CA THR A 1 -25.41 5.03 -12.56
C THR A 1 -24.55 5.24 -11.31
N ALA A 2 -24.72 6.36 -10.63
CA ALA A 2 -23.96 6.67 -9.42
C ALA A 2 -24.17 5.61 -8.31
N SER A 3 -25.39 5.07 -8.20
CA SER A 3 -25.70 4.04 -7.20
C SER A 3 -24.95 2.72 -7.48
N LEU A 4 -24.84 2.32 -8.74
CA LEU A 4 -24.10 1.12 -9.11
C LEU A 4 -22.61 1.32 -8.90
N ASP A 5 -22.08 2.48 -9.28
CA ASP A 5 -20.67 2.82 -9.10
C ASP A 5 -20.29 2.82 -7.61
N ALA A 6 -21.16 3.38 -6.75
CA ALA A 6 -20.93 3.37 -5.31
C ALA A 6 -20.85 1.94 -4.77
N ARG A 7 -21.75 1.04 -5.23
CA ARG A 7 -21.74 -0.38 -4.80
C ARG A 7 -20.48 -1.10 -5.26
N VAL A 8 -19.99 -0.82 -6.47
CA VAL A 8 -18.76 -1.42 -6.98
C VAL A 8 -17.56 -0.95 -6.16
N GLN A 9 -17.50 0.33 -5.81
CA GLN A 9 -16.44 0.86 -4.96
C GLN A 9 -16.47 0.26 -3.55
N ASP A 10 -17.65 0.11 -2.95
CA ASP A 10 -17.79 -0.50 -1.63
C ASP A 10 -17.33 -1.97 -1.65
N LEU A 11 -17.69 -2.71 -2.70
CA LEU A 11 -17.28 -4.10 -2.85
C LEU A 11 -15.77 -4.22 -3.00
N LYS A 12 -15.15 -3.33 -3.78
CA LYS A 12 -13.70 -3.30 -3.94
C LYS A 12 -13.00 -3.00 -2.62
N SER A 13 -13.50 -2.03 -1.84
CA SER A 13 -12.96 -1.71 -0.52
C SER A 13 -13.05 -2.90 0.43
N ASP A 14 -14.14 -3.65 0.40
CA ASP A 14 -14.32 -4.85 1.22
C ASP A 14 -13.32 -5.95 0.82
N VAL A 15 -13.08 -6.13 -0.47
CA VAL A 15 -12.10 -7.12 -0.96
C VAL A 15 -10.69 -6.75 -0.51
N ILE A 16 -10.31 -5.48 -0.61
CA ILE A 16 -9.00 -5.01 -0.14
C ILE A 16 -8.85 -5.27 1.35
N LYS A 17 -9.86 -4.93 2.14
CA LYS A 17 -9.84 -5.16 3.58
C LYS A 17 -9.68 -6.64 3.92
N LEU A 18 -10.42 -7.51 3.26
CA LEU A 18 -10.34 -8.95 3.49
C LEU A 18 -8.94 -9.48 3.15
N ASN A 19 -8.40 -9.09 2.01
CA ASN A 19 -7.06 -9.51 1.59
C ASN A 19 -5.98 -9.06 2.57
N ARG A 20 -6.07 -7.81 3.05
CA ARG A 20 -5.16 -7.29 4.07
C ARG A 20 -5.28 -8.10 5.37
N ASP A 21 -6.49 -8.34 5.85
CA ASP A 21 -6.72 -9.06 7.10
C ASP A 21 -6.15 -10.49 7.03
N LEU A 22 -6.25 -11.16 5.87
CA LEU A 22 -5.66 -12.48 5.67
C LEU A 22 -4.12 -12.43 5.72
N LEU A 23 -3.50 -11.41 5.12
CA LEU A 23 -2.05 -11.25 5.16
C LEU A 23 -1.55 -10.96 6.58
N VAL A 24 -2.26 -10.13 7.33
CA VAL A 24 -1.93 -9.85 8.73
C VAL A 24 -2.00 -11.12 9.56
N LEU A 25 -3.05 -11.93 9.40
CA LEU A 25 -3.20 -13.20 10.12
C LEU A 25 -2.04 -14.15 9.81
N GLU A 26 -1.63 -14.24 8.54
CA GLU A 26 -0.48 -15.06 8.15
C GLU A 26 0.79 -14.61 8.85
N GLU A 27 1.05 -13.30 8.91
CA GLU A 27 2.24 -12.75 9.56
C GLU A 27 2.25 -13.00 11.06
N GLU A 28 1.12 -12.92 11.73
CA GLU A 28 1.00 -13.21 13.15
C GLU A 28 1.43 -14.63 13.50
N LEU A 29 1.31 -15.56 12.55
CA LEU A 29 1.72 -16.95 12.75
C LEU A 29 3.22 -17.19 12.51
N LEU A 30 3.89 -16.32 11.74
CA LEU A 30 5.24 -16.53 11.27
C LEU A 30 6.32 -15.75 12.04
N PHE A 31 5.98 -14.63 12.67
CA PHE A 31 6.96 -13.72 13.26
C PHE A 31 6.61 -13.34 14.69
N PRO A 32 7.63 -13.03 15.53
CA PRO A 32 7.37 -12.54 16.89
C PRO A 32 6.59 -11.24 16.88
N ALA A 33 5.48 -11.19 17.60
CA ALA A 33 4.61 -10.03 17.63
C ALA A 33 5.29 -8.77 18.18
N SER A 34 6.16 -8.94 19.18
CA SER A 34 6.75 -7.81 19.90
C SER A 34 7.64 -6.91 19.05
N THR A 35 8.23 -7.43 17.97
CA THR A 35 9.12 -6.65 17.11
C THR A 35 8.62 -6.55 15.68
N GLN A 36 7.50 -7.16 15.36
CA GLN A 36 7.02 -7.28 13.99
C GLN A 36 6.57 -5.96 13.38
N VAL A 37 6.98 -5.72 12.15
CA VAL A 37 6.43 -4.69 11.28
C VAL A 37 6.17 -5.31 9.91
N ALA A 38 5.04 -4.97 9.31
CA ALA A 38 4.72 -5.40 7.95
C ALA A 38 4.15 -4.22 7.15
N LEU A 39 4.57 -4.12 5.90
CA LEU A 39 4.13 -3.07 4.98
C LEU A 39 3.39 -3.70 3.82
N PHE A 40 2.23 -3.12 3.50
CA PHE A 40 1.36 -3.61 2.44
C PHE A 40 1.11 -2.50 1.42
N VAL A 41 0.89 -2.90 0.18
CA VAL A 41 0.47 -1.99 -0.91
C VAL A 41 -0.87 -2.46 -1.45
N SER A 42 -1.78 -1.51 -1.61
CA SER A 42 -3.06 -1.72 -2.28
C SER A 42 -3.32 -0.56 -3.24
N MET A 43 -4.24 -0.76 -4.18
CA MET A 43 -4.60 0.27 -5.15
C MET A 43 -6.10 0.47 -5.23
N ASP A 44 -6.52 1.73 -5.22
CA ASP A 44 -7.91 2.11 -5.46
C ASP A 44 -7.94 3.33 -6.38
N VAL A 45 -7.44 3.13 -7.59
CA VAL A 45 -7.35 4.15 -8.64
C VAL A 45 -8.15 3.73 -9.86
N GLY A 46 -8.39 4.67 -10.76
CA GLY A 46 -9.02 4.38 -12.05
C GLY A 46 -8.17 3.43 -12.90
N LYS A 47 -8.82 2.74 -13.83
CA LYS A 47 -8.19 1.74 -14.69
C LYS A 47 -7.11 2.31 -15.61
N LEU A 48 -7.10 3.62 -15.80
CA LEU A 48 -6.15 4.27 -16.70
C LEU A 48 -4.79 4.51 -16.06
N PHE A 49 -4.65 4.26 -14.76
CA PHE A 49 -3.36 4.35 -14.11
C PHE A 49 -2.70 2.97 -14.04
N GLU A 50 -1.48 2.88 -14.52
CA GLU A 50 -0.66 1.66 -14.47
C GLU A 50 0.54 1.88 -13.56
N LEU A 51 0.60 1.12 -12.48
CA LEU A 51 1.71 1.17 -11.53
C LEU A 51 2.95 0.50 -12.11
N ASP A 52 4.10 1.18 -12.04
CA ASP A 52 5.38 0.64 -12.49
C ASP A 52 6.24 0.11 -11.34
N SER A 53 6.38 0.92 -10.30
CA SER A 53 7.27 0.56 -9.19
C SER A 53 6.85 1.18 -7.88
N VAL A 54 7.29 0.54 -6.79
CA VAL A 54 7.20 1.08 -5.43
C VAL A 54 8.56 0.94 -4.76
N GLN A 55 9.06 2.02 -4.17
CA GLN A 55 10.29 2.04 -3.40
C GLN A 55 9.98 2.49 -1.98
N ILE A 56 10.56 1.81 -1.00
CA ILE A 56 10.32 2.12 0.41
C ILE A 56 11.65 2.17 1.15
N LYS A 57 11.84 3.24 1.92
CA LYS A 57 12.94 3.37 2.87
C LYS A 57 12.37 3.38 4.28
N LEU A 58 12.99 2.62 5.15
CA LEU A 58 12.66 2.58 6.57
C LEU A 58 13.90 3.05 7.35
N ASP A 59 13.78 4.17 8.05
CA ASP A 59 14.89 4.81 8.77
C ASP A 59 16.10 5.02 7.86
N ASP A 60 15.88 5.63 6.69
CA ASP A 60 16.87 5.91 5.65
C ASP A 60 17.51 4.68 4.99
N LYS A 61 17.04 3.49 5.31
CA LYS A 61 17.52 2.26 4.68
C LYS A 61 16.49 1.75 3.68
N GLN A 62 16.92 1.52 2.44
CA GLN A 62 16.01 0.94 1.43
C GLN A 62 15.67 -0.50 1.80
N VAL A 63 14.39 -0.76 2.03
CA VAL A 63 13.88 -2.10 2.38
C VAL A 63 13.10 -2.74 1.25
N THR A 64 12.59 -1.94 0.31
CA THR A 64 11.80 -2.44 -0.82
C THR A 64 12.10 -1.60 -2.06
N ASN A 65 12.30 -2.31 -3.17
CA ASN A 65 12.35 -1.72 -4.51
C ASN A 65 11.69 -2.74 -5.44
N TYR A 66 10.41 -2.55 -5.69
CA TYR A 66 9.60 -3.53 -6.41
C TYR A 66 9.16 -2.99 -7.76
N LEU A 67 9.41 -3.78 -8.81
CA LEU A 67 8.96 -3.51 -10.17
C LEU A 67 7.79 -4.42 -10.49
N TYR A 68 6.68 -3.83 -10.92
CA TYR A 68 5.44 -4.54 -11.16
C TYR A 68 5.31 -5.05 -12.58
N THR A 69 4.81 -6.28 -12.72
CA THR A 69 4.38 -6.80 -14.01
C THR A 69 2.93 -6.37 -14.29
N PRO A 70 2.49 -6.36 -15.57
CA PRO A 70 1.09 -6.06 -15.88
C PRO A 70 0.10 -6.97 -15.17
N MET A 71 0.43 -8.24 -14.99
CA MET A 71 -0.45 -9.19 -14.30
C MET A 71 -0.61 -8.83 -12.83
N GLU A 72 0.46 -8.43 -12.16
CA GLU A 72 0.43 -7.99 -10.77
C GLU A 72 -0.39 -6.71 -10.59
N VAL A 73 -0.25 -5.75 -11.51
CA VAL A 73 -1.04 -4.52 -11.50
C VAL A 73 -2.52 -4.83 -11.67
N GLN A 74 -2.88 -5.76 -12.55
CA GLN A 74 -4.27 -6.18 -12.69
C GLN A 74 -4.82 -6.79 -11.42
N ALA A 75 -4.02 -7.60 -10.72
CA ALA A 75 -4.44 -8.18 -9.44
C ALA A 75 -4.71 -7.08 -8.39
N LEU A 76 -3.88 -6.05 -8.33
CA LEU A 76 -4.09 -4.92 -7.44
C LEU A 76 -5.35 -4.13 -7.82
N HIS A 77 -5.62 -3.94 -9.12
CA HIS A 77 -6.85 -3.29 -9.59
C HIS A 77 -8.11 -4.05 -9.19
N ARG A 78 -8.02 -5.37 -8.99
CA ARG A 78 -9.14 -6.21 -8.57
C ARG A 78 -9.31 -6.27 -7.06
N GLY A 79 -8.55 -5.49 -6.29
CA GLY A 79 -8.63 -5.48 -4.84
C GLY A 79 -7.58 -6.34 -4.16
N GLY A 80 -6.56 -6.78 -4.87
CA GLY A 80 -5.44 -7.48 -4.27
C GLY A 80 -4.67 -6.58 -3.32
N VAL A 81 -4.05 -7.19 -2.32
CA VAL A 81 -3.15 -6.51 -1.39
C VAL A 81 -1.83 -7.25 -1.41
N GLN A 82 -0.74 -6.51 -1.61
CA GLN A 82 0.58 -7.10 -1.67
C GLN A 82 1.36 -6.75 -0.41
N ARG A 83 1.95 -7.78 0.22
CA ARG A 83 2.93 -7.56 1.27
C ARG A 83 4.26 -7.25 0.59
N VAL A 84 4.81 -6.07 0.87
CA VAL A 84 6.06 -5.63 0.26
C VAL A 84 7.25 -5.67 1.18
N PHE A 85 7.00 -5.76 2.50
CA PHE A 85 8.08 -5.87 3.47
C PHE A 85 7.55 -6.48 4.77
N VAL A 86 8.36 -7.34 5.38
CA VAL A 86 8.17 -7.85 6.74
C VAL A 86 9.51 -7.86 7.43
N GLY A 87 9.53 -7.42 8.67
CA GLY A 87 10.77 -7.41 9.43
C GLY A 87 10.53 -7.12 10.90
N ASN A 88 11.62 -6.84 11.59
CA ASN A 88 11.61 -6.54 13.00
C ASN A 88 12.09 -5.10 13.21
N LEU A 89 11.40 -4.37 14.10
CA LEU A 89 11.79 -3.03 14.51
C LEU A 89 11.88 -2.95 16.02
N LYS A 90 12.86 -2.24 16.49
CA LYS A 90 12.97 -1.90 17.92
C LYS A 90 11.85 -0.93 18.30
N SER A 91 11.44 -0.96 19.56
CA SER A 91 10.52 0.05 20.10
C SER A 91 11.13 1.44 19.93
N GLY A 92 10.28 2.40 19.60
CA GLY A 92 10.69 3.78 19.41
C GLY A 92 10.07 4.40 18.17
N SER A 93 10.54 5.59 17.83
CA SER A 93 10.07 6.35 16.68
C SER A 93 10.82 5.92 15.41
N HIS A 94 10.07 5.72 14.33
CA HIS A 94 10.60 5.30 13.03
C HIS A 94 9.97 6.13 11.92
N GLU A 95 10.65 6.17 10.79
CA GLU A 95 10.19 6.92 9.61
C GLU A 95 10.16 6.04 8.37
N ILE A 96 9.07 6.12 7.63
CA ILE A 96 8.95 5.48 6.31
C ILE A 96 8.87 6.56 5.25
N VAL A 97 9.70 6.42 4.22
CA VAL A 97 9.60 7.20 2.98
C VAL A 97 9.21 6.24 1.87
N ALA A 98 8.07 6.47 1.27
CA ALA A 98 7.56 5.62 0.21
C ALA A 98 7.37 6.43 -1.07
N LEU A 99 7.70 5.82 -2.21
CA LEU A 99 7.60 6.43 -3.52
C LEU A 99 7.01 5.43 -4.49
N PHE A 100 6.04 5.85 -5.31
CA PHE A 100 5.60 5.05 -6.44
C PHE A 100 5.79 5.79 -7.75
N THR A 101 5.98 5.03 -8.83
CA THR A 101 5.99 5.54 -10.20
C THR A 101 4.96 4.77 -11.01
N GLY A 102 4.40 5.41 -12.01
CA GLY A 102 3.43 4.78 -12.88
C GLY A 102 3.05 5.67 -14.04
N LYS A 103 2.18 5.18 -14.91
CA LYS A 103 1.68 5.91 -16.05
C LYS A 103 0.18 6.11 -15.97
N GLY A 104 -0.24 7.35 -16.16
CA GLY A 104 -1.66 7.71 -16.23
C GLY A 104 -2.16 7.82 -17.66
N PRO A 105 -3.34 8.44 -17.84
CA PRO A 105 -3.90 8.68 -19.18
C PRO A 105 -2.91 9.43 -20.07
N HIS A 106 -2.91 9.10 -21.36
CA HIS A 106 -2.03 9.72 -22.37
C HIS A 106 -0.54 9.46 -22.11
N ASP A 107 -0.20 8.31 -21.49
CA ASP A 107 1.17 7.92 -21.15
C ASP A 107 1.90 8.92 -20.26
N ARG A 108 1.15 9.71 -19.50
CA ARG A 108 1.74 10.68 -18.57
C ARG A 108 2.39 9.97 -17.40
N ASP A 109 3.66 10.27 -17.14
CA ASP A 109 4.40 9.72 -16.02
C ASP A 109 3.99 10.39 -14.71
N TYR A 110 3.79 9.56 -13.70
CA TYR A 110 3.56 10.01 -12.32
C TYR A 110 4.64 9.48 -11.41
N ARG A 111 5.10 10.34 -10.54
CA ARG A 111 6.03 9.99 -9.47
C ARG A 111 5.55 10.70 -8.22
N ARG A 112 5.10 9.94 -7.23
CA ARG A 112 4.55 10.49 -5.99
C ARG A 112 5.14 9.78 -4.80
N GLY A 113 5.35 10.54 -3.74
CA GLY A 113 5.91 10.00 -2.51
C GLY A 113 5.20 10.51 -1.28
N THR A 114 5.46 9.85 -0.17
CA THR A 114 4.97 10.26 1.15
C THR A 114 6.00 9.90 2.21
N THR A 115 5.99 10.65 3.29
CA THR A 115 6.81 10.39 4.46
C THR A 115 5.90 10.23 5.67
N ILE A 116 6.11 9.16 6.43
CA ILE A 116 5.30 8.84 7.60
C ILE A 116 6.20 8.60 8.78
N LYS A 117 5.87 9.20 9.90
CA LYS A 117 6.49 8.89 11.19
C LYS A 117 5.51 8.10 12.02
N PHE A 118 5.99 7.05 12.66
CA PHE A 118 5.17 6.21 13.53
C PHE A 118 5.97 5.71 14.71
N ASP A 119 5.27 5.33 15.76
CA ASP A 119 5.88 4.77 16.97
C ASP A 119 5.66 3.26 16.98
N LYS A 120 6.73 2.51 17.25
CA LYS A 120 6.69 1.06 17.44
C LYS A 120 6.74 0.76 18.93
N GLY A 121 5.73 0.11 19.45
CA GLY A 121 5.71 -0.43 20.80
C GLY A 121 5.97 -1.93 20.82
N ALA A 122 5.48 -2.59 21.87
CA ALA A 122 5.62 -4.03 22.04
C ALA A 122 4.61 -4.84 21.21
N GLU A 123 3.73 -4.18 20.48
CA GLU A 123 2.72 -4.83 19.63
C GLU A 123 3.14 -4.78 18.16
N PRO A 124 2.63 -5.72 17.32
CA PRO A 124 2.90 -5.67 15.89
C PRO A 124 2.41 -4.36 15.29
N LYS A 125 3.13 -3.87 14.29
CA LYS A 125 2.72 -2.67 13.55
C LYS A 125 2.50 -3.03 12.09
N TYR A 126 1.32 -2.69 11.58
CA TYR A 126 0.94 -2.94 10.19
C TYR A 126 0.63 -1.62 9.51
N ILE A 127 1.23 -1.40 8.36
CA ILE A 127 1.08 -0.14 7.61
C ILE A 127 0.69 -0.47 6.18
N GLU A 128 -0.43 0.08 5.76
CA GLU A 128 -0.93 -0.07 4.40
C GLU A 128 -0.66 1.23 3.62
N LEU A 129 0.03 1.08 2.49
CA LEU A 129 0.27 2.15 1.54
C LEU A 129 -0.74 1.97 0.41
N ARG A 130 -1.80 2.76 0.43
CA ARG A 130 -2.84 2.69 -0.59
C ARG A 130 -2.59 3.76 -1.64
N ILE A 131 -2.54 3.36 -2.90
CA ILE A 131 -2.48 4.29 -4.02
C ILE A 131 -3.90 4.54 -4.46
N LYS A 132 -4.38 5.76 -4.30
CA LYS A 132 -5.75 6.13 -4.69
C LYS A 132 -5.78 7.51 -5.34
N ASP A 133 -6.86 7.81 -6.06
CA ASP A 133 -7.03 9.11 -6.67
C ASP A 133 -7.29 10.16 -5.59
N SER A 134 -6.58 11.29 -5.67
CA SER A 134 -6.79 12.39 -4.74
C SER A 134 -8.14 13.05 -4.99
N THR A 135 -8.77 13.50 -3.90
CA THR A 135 -10.04 14.20 -3.98
C THR A 135 -9.89 15.51 -4.77
N GLY A 136 -10.65 15.66 -5.84
CA GLY A 136 -10.70 16.86 -6.64
C GLY A 136 -9.68 16.97 -7.76
N LYS A 137 -8.62 16.15 -7.80
CA LYS A 137 -7.60 16.20 -8.85
C LYS A 137 -7.58 14.98 -9.75
N LEU A 138 -8.17 13.87 -9.34
CA LEU A 138 -8.17 12.59 -10.04
C LEU A 138 -6.76 12.09 -10.40
N GLN A 139 -5.78 12.45 -9.58
CA GLN A 139 -4.39 12.03 -9.73
C GLN A 139 -4.04 11.04 -8.62
N PRO A 140 -3.24 9.99 -8.93
CA PRO A 140 -2.87 9.01 -7.92
C PRO A 140 -1.96 9.61 -6.85
N GLU A 141 -2.25 9.29 -5.60
CA GLU A 141 -1.46 9.69 -4.44
C GLU A 141 -1.45 8.57 -3.42
N PHE A 142 -0.46 8.57 -2.52
CA PHE A 142 -0.49 7.66 -1.39
C PHE A 142 -1.47 8.13 -0.32
N ASP A 143 -2.30 7.19 0.12
CA ASP A 143 -3.10 7.29 1.33
C ASP A 143 -2.57 6.24 2.29
N VAL A 144 -2.13 6.65 3.46
CA VAL A 144 -1.45 5.76 4.39
C VAL A 144 -2.32 5.46 5.58
N LYS A 145 -2.41 4.18 5.93
CA LYS A 145 -3.14 3.73 7.10
C LYS A 145 -2.20 2.94 8.01
N VAL A 146 -2.07 3.40 9.25
CA VAL A 146 -1.30 2.73 10.29
C VAL A 146 -2.29 1.97 11.18
N TRP A 147 -2.04 0.70 11.37
CA TRP A 147 -2.93 -0.17 12.17
C TRP A 147 -2.39 -0.41 13.57
#